data_96919f1ddd8235170e043a4d5202d804
#
_entry.id   96919f1ddd8235170e043a4d5202d804
#
_cell.length_a   1.000
_cell.length_b   1.000
_cell.length_c   1.000
_cell.angle_alpha   90.00
_cell.angle_beta   90.00
_cell.angle_gamma   90.00
#
_symmetry.space_group_name_H-M   'P 1'
#
loop_
_entity.id
_entity.type
_entity.pdbx_description
1 polymer ?
#
loop_
_entity_poly.entity_id
_entity_poly.type
_entity_poly.pdbx_seq_one_letter_code
_entity_poly.pdbx_strand_id
1 'polypeptide(L)'
;MMLITNVKAHRVRIPFNAGVASFKQGASAITELDIVIVEVSTDAGVTGWGDAFGYVCPRSTATAVDEMIAPQARGLGVPDAEGIPAFMDRIQRNLHLFGRYGITMFAISGLDIALWDLAARVKGVPLHRLIGASKRMRIPAYASLLRIGTPELVAGECETALRRGYTAIKLHETTAPTVFAARQAIGAGIPLMVDMNCPMDGTEATAFAHACRATAPMFLEEPVWPPEDFATLAEVPRRAVLILPREKMLVRFINSAK
;
A
#
# COMPACT_ATOMS: atom_id res chain seq x y z
N MET A 1 33.22 -1.56 12.34
CA MET A 1 32.08 -1.89 11.43
C MET A 1 30.98 -2.46 12.33
N MET A 2 29.80 -1.87 12.36
CA MET A 2 28.66 -2.35 13.15
C MET A 2 28.09 -3.62 12.48
N LEU A 3 27.75 -4.63 13.30
CA LEU A 3 27.24 -5.92 12.82
C LEU A 3 25.76 -6.09 13.17
N ILE A 4 25.01 -6.74 12.29
CA ILE A 4 23.65 -7.20 12.57
C ILE A 4 23.74 -8.42 13.50
N THR A 5 23.28 -8.29 14.73
CA THR A 5 23.32 -9.39 15.71
C THR A 5 22.06 -10.25 15.65
N ASN A 6 20.92 -9.64 15.34
CA ASN A 6 19.64 -10.35 15.22
C ASN A 6 18.71 -9.71 14.22
N VAL A 7 17.88 -10.54 13.60
CA VAL A 7 16.67 -10.16 12.84
C VAL A 7 15.54 -11.02 13.36
N LYS A 8 14.45 -10.40 13.79
CA LYS A 8 13.34 -11.10 14.44
C LYS A 8 11.99 -10.51 14.03
N ALA A 9 11.02 -11.38 13.79
CA ALA A 9 9.64 -10.98 13.56
C ALA A 9 8.84 -10.91 14.87
N HIS A 10 8.07 -9.85 15.03
CA HIS A 10 7.09 -9.65 16.10
C HIS A 10 5.70 -9.55 15.49
N ARG A 11 4.81 -10.44 15.89
CA ARG A 11 3.39 -10.37 15.49
C ARG A 11 2.65 -9.48 16.46
N VAL A 12 2.06 -8.43 15.95
CA VAL A 12 1.26 -7.48 16.70
C VAL A 12 -0.18 -7.57 16.21
N ARG A 13 -1.13 -7.62 17.13
CA ARG A 13 -2.56 -7.61 16.83
C ARG A 13 -3.19 -6.39 17.43
N ILE A 14 -3.86 -5.60 16.59
CA ILE A 14 -4.46 -4.32 16.96
C ILE A 14 -5.97 -4.43 16.79
N PRO A 15 -6.77 -4.12 17.81
CA PRO A 15 -8.21 -4.00 17.66
C PRO A 15 -8.56 -3.05 16.53
N PHE A 16 -9.48 -3.45 15.65
CA PHE A 16 -9.89 -2.70 14.49
C PHE A 16 -11.40 -2.58 14.41
N ASN A 17 -11.87 -1.35 14.20
CA ASN A 17 -13.27 -1.08 13.91
C ASN A 17 -13.34 -0.23 12.65
N ALA A 18 -13.90 -0.80 11.58
CA ALA A 18 -14.05 -0.12 10.30
C ALA A 18 -15.06 1.04 10.32
N GLY A 19 -15.85 1.20 11.40
CA GLY A 19 -16.88 2.24 11.50
C GLY A 19 -18.16 1.94 10.70
N VAL A 20 -18.11 0.98 9.79
CA VAL A 20 -19.23 0.51 8.97
C VAL A 20 -19.51 -0.95 9.25
N ALA A 21 -20.75 -1.37 9.12
CA ALA A 21 -21.13 -2.76 9.32
C ALA A 21 -20.35 -3.67 8.38
N SER A 22 -19.39 -4.39 8.97
CA SER A 22 -18.70 -5.54 8.38
C SER A 22 -17.74 -5.29 7.21
N PHE A 23 -16.56 -4.73 7.50
CA PHE A 23 -15.41 -5.10 6.69
C PHE A 23 -15.17 -6.62 6.90
N LYS A 24 -15.42 -7.40 5.84
CA LYS A 24 -15.37 -8.87 5.92
C LYS A 24 -14.24 -9.41 5.07
N GLN A 25 -13.58 -10.43 5.61
CA GLN A 25 -12.77 -11.33 4.82
C GLN A 25 -13.52 -12.67 4.71
N GLY A 26 -13.98 -12.99 3.52
CA GLY A 26 -14.89 -14.11 3.35
C GLY A 26 -16.18 -13.92 4.17
N ALA A 27 -16.56 -14.89 5.00
CA ALA A 27 -17.74 -14.84 5.84
C ALA A 27 -17.54 -14.11 7.17
N SER A 28 -16.28 -13.81 7.57
CA SER A 28 -15.95 -13.31 8.91
C SER A 28 -15.68 -11.82 8.90
N ALA A 29 -16.24 -11.08 9.88
CA ALA A 29 -15.89 -9.68 10.12
C ALA A 29 -14.45 -9.57 10.60
N ILE A 30 -13.70 -8.59 10.07
CA ILE A 30 -12.36 -8.25 10.56
C ILE A 30 -12.53 -7.28 11.73
N THR A 31 -12.18 -7.76 12.91
CA THR A 31 -12.23 -6.98 14.17
C THR A 31 -10.83 -6.67 14.71
N GLU A 32 -9.80 -7.22 14.08
CA GLU A 32 -8.40 -7.03 14.45
C GLU A 32 -7.53 -6.97 13.20
N LEU A 33 -6.49 -6.14 13.23
CA LEU A 33 -5.46 -6.10 12.21
C LEU A 33 -4.21 -6.81 12.73
N ASP A 34 -3.76 -7.80 11.98
CA ASP A 34 -2.49 -8.45 12.20
C ASP A 34 -1.37 -7.70 11.46
N ILE A 35 -0.33 -7.33 12.20
CA ILE A 35 0.86 -6.64 11.71
C ILE A 35 2.08 -7.48 12.06
N VAL A 36 3.06 -7.55 11.17
CA VAL A 36 4.35 -8.19 11.42
C VAL A 36 5.42 -7.11 11.41
N ILE A 37 6.03 -6.86 12.57
CA ILE A 37 7.12 -5.91 12.72
C ILE A 37 8.44 -6.68 12.73
N VAL A 38 9.38 -6.24 11.91
CA VAL A 38 10.75 -6.80 11.82
C VAL A 38 11.68 -5.92 12.62
N GLU A 39 12.34 -6.53 13.59
CA GLU A 39 13.40 -5.93 14.39
C GLU A 39 14.77 -6.34 13.83
N VAL A 40 15.64 -5.35 13.59
CA VAL A 40 17.04 -5.55 13.25
C VAL A 40 17.89 -4.96 14.36
N SER A 41 18.54 -5.82 15.17
CA SER A 41 19.40 -5.40 16.27
C SER A 41 20.86 -5.46 15.87
N THR A 42 21.69 -4.61 16.49
CA THR A 42 23.13 -4.50 16.20
C THR A 42 24.00 -4.66 17.45
N ASP A 43 25.28 -4.96 17.26
CA ASP A 43 26.29 -5.02 18.31
C ASP A 43 26.59 -3.65 18.96
N ALA A 44 26.21 -2.56 18.32
CA ALA A 44 26.28 -1.21 18.87
C ALA A 44 25.04 -0.80 19.68
N GLY A 45 24.07 -1.70 19.88
CA GLY A 45 22.83 -1.43 20.63
C GLY A 45 21.81 -0.57 19.89
N VAL A 46 22.03 -0.25 18.62
CA VAL A 46 21.03 0.45 17.79
C VAL A 46 20.11 -0.58 17.15
N THR A 47 18.81 -0.30 17.14
CA THR A 47 17.79 -1.18 16.57
C THR A 47 17.01 -0.44 15.51
N GLY A 48 16.80 -1.09 14.36
CA GLY A 48 15.91 -0.63 13.29
C GLY A 48 14.63 -1.46 13.25
N TRP A 49 13.53 -0.85 12.80
CA TRP A 49 12.20 -1.43 12.77
C TRP A 49 11.58 -1.29 11.38
N GLY A 50 10.96 -2.38 10.89
CA GLY A 50 10.27 -2.38 9.60
C GLY A 50 8.95 -3.12 9.68
N ASP A 51 8.00 -2.76 8.80
CA ASP A 51 6.74 -3.47 8.65
C ASP A 51 6.85 -4.50 7.53
N ALA A 52 6.52 -5.76 7.85
CA ALA A 52 6.32 -6.81 6.89
C ALA A 52 4.82 -7.10 6.78
N PHE A 53 4.28 -7.12 5.56
CA PHE A 53 2.85 -7.28 5.34
C PHE A 53 2.29 -8.55 6.00
N GLY A 54 1.51 -8.34 7.08
CA GLY A 54 0.96 -9.42 7.92
C GLY A 54 -0.51 -9.71 7.70
N TYR A 55 -1.19 -8.94 6.82
CA TYR A 55 -2.62 -9.06 6.58
C TYR A 55 -2.99 -10.50 6.20
N VAL A 56 -3.87 -11.12 7.02
CA VAL A 56 -4.38 -12.50 6.84
C VAL A 56 -3.33 -13.62 7.01
N CYS A 57 -2.05 -13.33 6.80
CA CYS A 57 -0.98 -14.33 6.83
C CYS A 57 0.16 -14.00 7.83
N PRO A 58 -0.11 -13.46 9.04
CA PRO A 58 0.94 -12.95 9.93
C PRO A 58 1.92 -14.04 10.37
N ARG A 59 1.44 -15.28 10.53
CA ARG A 59 2.31 -16.41 10.90
C ARG A 59 3.26 -16.77 9.78
N SER A 60 2.75 -16.89 8.55
CA SER A 60 3.57 -17.26 7.39
C SER A 60 4.63 -16.20 7.11
N THR A 61 4.27 -14.91 7.17
CA THR A 61 5.23 -13.82 7.00
C THR A 61 6.26 -13.80 8.11
N ALA A 62 5.86 -13.94 9.37
CA ALA A 62 6.79 -13.98 10.51
C ALA A 62 7.77 -15.16 10.40
N THR A 63 7.28 -16.36 10.08
CA THR A 63 8.12 -17.54 9.87
C THR A 63 9.11 -17.31 8.72
N ALA A 64 8.67 -16.71 7.61
CA ALA A 64 9.57 -16.39 6.51
C ALA A 64 10.66 -15.39 6.93
N VAL A 65 10.34 -14.40 7.75
CA VAL A 65 11.36 -13.50 8.32
C VAL A 65 12.37 -14.27 9.16
N ASP A 66 11.90 -15.09 10.09
CA ASP A 66 12.78 -15.76 11.08
C ASP A 66 13.62 -16.87 10.43
N GLU A 67 13.08 -17.65 9.50
CA GLU A 67 13.73 -18.83 8.93
C GLU A 67 14.42 -18.56 7.58
N MET A 68 13.93 -17.64 6.77
CA MET A 68 14.48 -17.37 5.44
C MET A 68 15.31 -16.09 5.40
N ILE A 69 14.83 -14.99 6.02
CA ILE A 69 15.46 -13.67 5.91
C ILE A 69 16.55 -13.49 6.97
N ALA A 70 16.27 -13.80 8.23
CA ALA A 70 17.20 -13.58 9.33
C ALA A 70 18.55 -14.30 9.13
N PRO A 71 18.63 -15.55 8.63
CA PRO A 71 19.92 -16.20 8.37
C PRO A 71 20.75 -15.52 7.26
N GLN A 72 20.11 -14.78 6.35
CA GLN A 72 20.79 -14.07 5.26
C GLN A 72 21.44 -12.76 5.70
N ALA A 73 21.00 -12.19 6.84
CA ALA A 73 21.45 -10.87 7.31
C ALA A 73 22.30 -10.96 8.58
N ARG A 74 22.05 -11.93 9.47
CA ARG A 74 22.73 -12.09 10.74
C ARG A 74 24.24 -12.28 10.56
N GLY A 75 25.03 -11.55 11.37
CA GLY A 75 26.49 -11.58 11.33
C GLY A 75 27.12 -10.72 10.23
N LEU A 76 26.30 -10.09 9.38
CA LEU A 76 26.80 -9.20 8.34
C LEU A 76 26.96 -7.77 8.86
N GLY A 77 27.82 -7.00 8.17
CA GLY A 77 27.94 -5.56 8.41
C GLY A 77 26.65 -4.83 8.08
N VAL A 78 26.27 -3.91 8.94
CA VAL A 78 25.15 -3.00 8.66
C VAL A 78 25.49 -2.12 7.46
N PRO A 79 24.68 -2.14 6.37
CA PRO A 79 24.95 -1.26 5.24
C PRO A 79 24.65 0.20 5.63
N ASP A 80 25.38 1.13 5.06
CA ASP A 80 24.94 2.52 5.03
C ASP A 80 23.79 2.71 4.02
N ALA A 81 23.24 3.91 3.96
CA ALA A 81 22.10 4.19 3.09
C ALA A 81 22.38 3.88 1.60
N GLU A 82 23.61 4.10 1.13
CA GLU A 82 24.01 3.84 -0.25
C GLU A 82 24.22 2.32 -0.51
N GLY A 83 24.58 1.57 0.50
CA GLY A 83 24.79 0.12 0.44
C GLY A 83 23.49 -0.71 0.57
N ILE A 84 22.39 -0.16 1.11
CA ILE A 84 21.14 -0.90 1.30
C ILE A 84 20.63 -1.52 0.00
N PRO A 85 20.56 -0.84 -1.16
CA PRO A 85 20.08 -1.45 -2.39
C PRO A 85 20.87 -2.69 -2.82
N ALA A 86 22.20 -2.64 -2.73
CA ALA A 86 23.06 -3.79 -3.08
C ALA A 86 22.92 -4.94 -2.06
N PHE A 87 22.76 -4.61 -0.78
CA PHE A 87 22.47 -5.59 0.28
C PHE A 87 21.17 -6.33 0.00
N MET A 88 20.11 -5.59 -0.31
CA MET A 88 18.78 -6.16 -0.59
C MET A 88 18.75 -6.95 -1.92
N ASP A 89 19.44 -6.50 -2.97
CA ASP A 89 19.58 -7.27 -4.21
C ASP A 89 20.23 -8.64 -3.95
N ARG A 90 21.28 -8.70 -3.13
CA ARG A 90 21.90 -9.96 -2.72
C ARG A 90 20.91 -10.89 -2.01
N ILE A 91 20.13 -10.37 -1.04
CA ILE A 91 19.11 -11.16 -0.33
C ILE A 91 18.09 -11.72 -1.33
N GLN A 92 17.57 -10.90 -2.24
CA GLN A 92 16.62 -11.33 -3.26
C GLN A 92 17.20 -12.42 -4.17
N ARG A 93 18.46 -12.29 -4.58
CA ARG A 93 19.15 -13.30 -5.41
C ARG A 93 19.28 -14.64 -4.68
N ASN A 94 19.68 -14.60 -3.40
CA ASN A 94 19.82 -15.81 -2.62
C ASN A 94 18.48 -16.55 -2.42
N LEU A 95 17.38 -15.81 -2.41
CA LEU A 95 16.03 -16.33 -2.17
C LEU A 95 15.19 -16.51 -3.45
N HIS A 96 15.79 -16.35 -4.65
CA HIS A 96 15.04 -16.35 -5.91
C HIS A 96 14.25 -17.63 -6.17
N LEU A 97 14.69 -18.78 -5.66
CA LEU A 97 13.99 -20.07 -5.76
C LEU A 97 12.62 -20.08 -5.09
N PHE A 98 12.42 -19.22 -4.11
CA PHE A 98 11.14 -19.11 -3.37
C PHE A 98 10.16 -18.11 -4.00
N GLY A 99 10.47 -17.62 -5.19
CA GLY A 99 9.66 -16.66 -5.93
C GLY A 99 9.92 -15.20 -5.50
N ARG A 100 9.39 -14.30 -6.34
CA ARG A 100 9.53 -12.84 -6.15
C ARG A 100 8.19 -12.16 -5.92
N TYR A 101 7.24 -12.88 -5.33
CA TYR A 101 5.90 -12.42 -4.99
C TYR A 101 5.50 -12.94 -3.61
N GLY A 102 4.44 -12.36 -3.05
CA GLY A 102 3.78 -12.84 -1.85
C GLY A 102 4.70 -12.88 -0.62
N ILE A 103 4.62 -13.97 0.14
CA ILE A 103 5.23 -14.11 1.49
C ILE A 103 6.75 -13.81 1.49
N THR A 104 7.48 -14.29 0.49
CA THR A 104 8.92 -14.03 0.39
C THR A 104 9.21 -12.54 0.31
N MET A 105 8.48 -11.81 -0.56
CA MET A 105 8.67 -10.37 -0.73
C MET A 105 8.13 -9.57 0.46
N PHE A 106 7.07 -10.03 1.11
CA PHE A 106 6.59 -9.41 2.36
C PHE A 106 7.66 -9.46 3.45
N ALA A 107 8.30 -10.62 3.63
CA ALA A 107 9.37 -10.78 4.59
C ALA A 107 10.62 -9.95 4.23
N ILE A 108 11.01 -9.93 2.96
CA ILE A 108 12.12 -9.12 2.44
C ILE A 108 11.86 -7.63 2.68
N SER A 109 10.64 -7.13 2.41
CA SER A 109 10.30 -5.72 2.61
C SER A 109 10.41 -5.29 4.06
N GLY A 110 10.06 -6.17 5.00
CA GLY A 110 10.24 -5.89 6.44
C GLY A 110 11.71 -5.65 6.83
N LEU A 111 12.63 -6.46 6.28
CA LEU A 111 14.06 -6.24 6.48
C LEU A 111 14.53 -4.93 5.82
N ASP A 112 14.11 -4.66 4.59
CA ASP A 112 14.47 -3.43 3.85
C ASP A 112 14.08 -2.18 4.64
N ILE A 113 12.83 -2.09 5.07
CA ILE A 113 12.34 -0.96 5.87
C ILE A 113 13.12 -0.83 7.18
N ALA A 114 13.40 -1.96 7.87
CA ALA A 114 14.17 -1.95 9.10
C ALA A 114 15.60 -1.46 8.90
N LEU A 115 16.26 -1.79 7.79
CA LEU A 115 17.60 -1.31 7.48
C LEU A 115 17.60 0.20 7.18
N TRP A 116 16.58 0.71 6.48
CA TRP A 116 16.44 2.15 6.25
C TRP A 116 16.18 2.92 7.56
N ASP A 117 15.35 2.39 8.46
CA ASP A 117 15.14 2.98 9.79
C ASP A 117 16.44 2.96 10.61
N LEU A 118 17.16 1.84 10.59
CA LEU A 118 18.46 1.69 11.26
C LEU A 118 19.47 2.70 10.76
N ALA A 119 19.61 2.87 9.43
CA ALA A 119 20.52 3.82 8.82
C ALA A 119 20.18 5.28 9.21
N ALA A 120 18.89 5.60 9.26
CA ALA A 120 18.41 6.92 9.69
C ALA A 120 18.72 7.19 11.17
N ARG A 121 18.51 6.19 12.04
CA ARG A 121 18.84 6.25 13.49
C ARG A 121 20.32 6.41 13.73
N VAL A 122 21.15 5.65 13.02
CA VAL A 122 22.63 5.76 13.12
C VAL A 122 23.10 7.17 12.72
N LYS A 123 22.51 7.77 11.70
CA LYS A 123 22.80 9.16 11.28
C LYS A 123 22.15 10.23 12.15
N GLY A 124 21.22 9.88 13.03
CA GLY A 124 20.48 10.83 13.86
C GLY A 124 19.56 11.75 13.05
N VAL A 125 19.05 11.28 11.89
CA VAL A 125 18.18 12.09 11.01
C VAL A 125 16.87 11.34 10.74
N PRO A 126 15.75 12.07 10.49
CA PRO A 126 14.53 11.45 10.02
C PRO A 126 14.73 10.76 8.66
N LEU A 127 14.08 9.60 8.46
CA LEU A 127 14.20 8.80 7.24
C LEU A 127 13.98 9.62 5.95
N HIS A 128 12.96 10.50 5.93
CA HIS A 128 12.69 11.32 4.76
C HIS A 128 13.86 12.25 4.35
N ARG A 129 14.72 12.64 5.30
CA ARG A 129 15.94 13.40 5.01
C ARG A 129 17.07 12.52 4.51
N LEU A 130 17.08 11.23 4.93
CA LEU A 130 18.09 10.30 4.49
C LEU A 130 17.90 9.92 3.01
N ILE A 131 16.65 9.68 2.59
CA ILE A 131 16.32 9.22 1.23
C ILE A 131 16.05 10.35 0.24
N GLY A 132 15.89 11.59 0.69
CA GLY A 132 15.67 12.72 -0.21
C GLY A 132 15.78 14.07 0.49
N ALA A 133 16.28 15.05 -0.22
CA ALA A 133 16.49 16.41 0.28
C ALA A 133 15.21 17.25 0.37
N SER A 134 14.03 16.67 0.54
CA SER A 134 12.77 17.41 0.55
C SER A 134 12.63 18.26 1.80
N LYS A 135 12.36 19.55 1.59
CA LYS A 135 11.92 20.48 2.65
C LYS A 135 10.41 20.39 2.93
N ARG A 136 9.70 19.52 2.22
CA ARG A 136 8.25 19.42 2.33
C ARG A 136 7.86 18.78 3.65
N MET A 137 7.13 19.50 4.47
CA MET A 137 6.66 19.06 5.80
C MET A 137 5.23 18.51 5.77
N ARG A 138 4.51 18.70 4.67
CA ARG A 138 3.13 18.23 4.49
C ARG A 138 2.96 17.60 3.12
N ILE A 139 2.28 16.46 3.09
CA ILE A 139 1.93 15.73 1.88
C ILE A 139 0.40 15.67 1.81
N PRO A 140 -0.23 15.99 0.66
CA PRO A 140 -1.66 15.80 0.48
C PRO A 140 -2.04 14.33 0.70
N ALA A 141 -3.15 14.10 1.37
CA ALA A 141 -3.69 12.77 1.62
C ALA A 141 -5.13 12.69 1.11
N TYR A 142 -5.54 11.48 0.73
CA TYR A 142 -6.94 11.16 0.45
C TYR A 142 -7.47 10.16 1.47
N ALA A 143 -8.79 10.15 1.67
CA ALA A 143 -9.44 9.10 2.44
C ALA A 143 -9.59 7.86 1.56
N SER A 144 -8.95 6.75 1.97
CA SER A 144 -9.13 5.43 1.36
C SER A 144 -10.22 4.70 2.12
N LEU A 145 -11.43 4.65 1.56
CA LEU A 145 -12.59 4.03 2.19
C LEU A 145 -12.59 2.52 1.88
N LEU A 146 -12.97 1.73 2.86
CA LEU A 146 -13.15 0.28 2.68
C LEU A 146 -14.35 -0.01 1.77
N ARG A 147 -14.43 -1.26 1.26
CA ARG A 147 -15.61 -1.69 0.51
C ARG A 147 -16.82 -1.77 1.43
N ILE A 148 -17.88 -1.04 1.10
CA ILE A 148 -19.11 -0.89 1.89
C ILE A 148 -20.27 -1.56 1.17
N GLY A 149 -20.39 -1.39 -0.16
CA GLY A 149 -21.34 -2.05 -1.03
C GLY A 149 -22.76 -1.48 -1.04
N THR A 150 -23.09 -0.55 -0.15
CA THR A 150 -24.42 0.08 -0.03
C THR A 150 -24.33 1.57 -0.38
N PRO A 151 -25.03 2.07 -1.41
CA PRO A 151 -24.93 3.46 -1.85
C PRO A 151 -25.09 4.50 -0.73
N GLU A 152 -26.08 4.33 0.12
CA GLU A 152 -26.38 5.26 1.23
C GLU A 152 -25.25 5.31 2.27
N LEU A 153 -24.67 4.14 2.59
CA LEU A 153 -23.56 4.06 3.54
C LEU A 153 -22.27 4.62 2.91
N VAL A 154 -22.04 4.36 1.62
CA VAL A 154 -20.89 4.95 0.90
C VAL A 154 -20.97 6.46 0.90
N ALA A 155 -22.15 7.04 0.63
CA ALA A 155 -22.38 8.48 0.69
C ALA A 155 -22.06 9.04 2.09
N GLY A 156 -22.58 8.40 3.15
CA GLY A 156 -22.34 8.82 4.54
C GLY A 156 -20.88 8.78 4.96
N GLU A 157 -20.12 7.76 4.54
CA GLU A 157 -18.67 7.66 4.80
C GLU A 157 -17.88 8.71 4.01
N CYS A 158 -18.27 9.00 2.77
CA CYS A 158 -17.68 10.09 1.99
C CYS A 158 -17.88 11.44 2.69
N GLU A 159 -19.08 11.75 3.15
CA GLU A 159 -19.36 12.97 3.91
C GLU A 159 -18.55 13.02 5.21
N THR A 160 -18.43 11.89 5.91
CA THR A 160 -17.62 11.79 7.13
C THR A 160 -16.15 12.08 6.85
N ALA A 161 -15.59 11.56 5.76
CA ALA A 161 -14.24 11.86 5.34
C ALA A 161 -14.04 13.36 5.03
N LEU A 162 -14.99 13.99 4.33
CA LEU A 162 -14.94 15.44 4.09
C LEU A 162 -15.01 16.25 5.39
N ARG A 163 -15.89 15.87 6.33
CA ARG A 163 -15.94 16.53 7.67
C ARG A 163 -14.63 16.40 8.45
N ARG A 164 -13.86 15.32 8.22
CA ARG A 164 -12.50 15.13 8.80
C ARG A 164 -11.42 15.94 8.09
N GLY A 165 -11.76 16.67 7.03
CA GLY A 165 -10.84 17.55 6.31
C GLY A 165 -10.10 16.88 5.14
N TYR A 166 -10.46 15.66 4.74
CA TYR A 166 -9.93 15.07 3.52
C TYR A 166 -10.47 15.81 2.29
N THR A 167 -9.61 16.01 1.30
CA THR A 167 -9.93 16.76 0.07
C THR A 167 -9.96 15.88 -1.18
N ALA A 168 -9.80 14.57 -1.03
CA ALA A 168 -9.91 13.57 -2.07
C ALA A 168 -10.35 12.24 -1.46
N ILE A 169 -11.08 11.42 -2.23
CA ILE A 169 -11.65 10.15 -1.78
C ILE A 169 -11.24 9.03 -2.73
N LYS A 170 -10.79 7.89 -2.17
CA LYS A 170 -10.64 6.63 -2.91
C LYS A 170 -11.65 5.61 -2.36
N LEU A 171 -12.44 5.05 -3.25
CA LEU A 171 -13.41 3.98 -2.95
C LEU A 171 -12.79 2.62 -3.23
N HIS A 172 -13.32 1.57 -2.58
CA HIS A 172 -13.09 0.17 -2.96
C HIS A 172 -14.41 -0.48 -3.42
N GLU A 173 -15.17 0.23 -4.26
CA GLU A 173 -16.48 -0.19 -4.72
C GLU A 173 -16.43 -0.81 -6.11
N THR A 174 -17.31 -1.79 -6.36
CA THR A 174 -17.35 -2.55 -7.60
C THR A 174 -18.68 -2.42 -8.37
N THR A 175 -19.55 -1.51 -7.94
CA THR A 175 -20.85 -1.25 -8.60
C THR A 175 -21.01 0.22 -8.93
N ALA A 176 -21.59 0.52 -10.09
CA ALA A 176 -21.81 1.90 -10.52
C ALA A 176 -22.72 2.70 -9.55
N PRO A 177 -23.80 2.14 -8.98
CA PRO A 177 -24.65 2.88 -8.03
C PRO A 177 -23.88 3.41 -6.82
N THR A 178 -22.93 2.64 -6.26
CA THR A 178 -22.12 3.08 -5.11
C THR A 178 -21.17 4.23 -5.49
N VAL A 179 -20.59 4.18 -6.70
CA VAL A 179 -19.73 5.26 -7.21
C VAL A 179 -20.52 6.53 -7.48
N PHE A 180 -21.75 6.40 -8.02
CA PHE A 180 -22.66 7.54 -8.22
C PHE A 180 -23.06 8.18 -6.89
N ALA A 181 -23.41 7.38 -5.88
CA ALA A 181 -23.76 7.88 -4.55
C ALA A 181 -22.60 8.66 -3.91
N ALA A 182 -21.37 8.12 -4.02
CA ALA A 182 -20.18 8.83 -3.59
C ALA A 182 -20.01 10.18 -4.31
N ARG A 183 -20.12 10.19 -5.63
CA ARG A 183 -19.98 11.42 -6.42
C ARG A 183 -21.03 12.46 -6.07
N GLN A 184 -22.27 12.05 -5.86
CA GLN A 184 -23.34 12.96 -5.41
C GLN A 184 -23.04 13.56 -4.03
N ALA A 185 -22.58 12.75 -3.09
CA ALA A 185 -22.24 13.17 -1.73
C ALA A 185 -21.07 14.16 -1.67
N ILE A 186 -20.02 13.93 -2.49
CA ILE A 186 -18.81 14.76 -2.43
C ILE A 186 -18.82 15.95 -3.40
N GLY A 187 -19.78 15.99 -4.34
CA GLY A 187 -19.83 17.03 -5.38
C GLY A 187 -18.76 16.88 -6.46
N ALA A 188 -18.86 17.66 -7.53
CA ALA A 188 -18.00 17.56 -8.71
C ALA A 188 -16.55 18.03 -8.48
N GLY A 189 -16.31 18.87 -7.46
CA GLY A 189 -15.00 19.48 -7.20
C GLY A 189 -14.01 18.59 -6.44
N ILE A 190 -14.47 17.49 -5.84
CA ILE A 190 -13.63 16.60 -5.04
C ILE A 190 -13.08 15.47 -5.94
N PRO A 191 -11.74 15.26 -6.00
CA PRO A 191 -11.16 14.11 -6.69
C PRO A 191 -11.70 12.79 -6.15
N LEU A 192 -12.20 11.93 -7.05
CA LEU A 192 -12.71 10.61 -6.75
C LEU A 192 -11.87 9.56 -7.47
N MET A 193 -11.37 8.58 -6.74
CA MET A 193 -10.66 7.42 -7.26
C MET A 193 -11.45 6.16 -6.92
N VAL A 194 -11.34 5.12 -7.75
CA VAL A 194 -12.00 3.82 -7.51
C VAL A 194 -10.96 2.72 -7.67
N ASP A 195 -10.73 1.97 -6.61
CA ASP A 195 -9.89 0.78 -6.57
C ASP A 195 -10.80 -0.45 -6.50
N MET A 196 -10.63 -1.35 -7.41
CA MET A 196 -11.53 -2.47 -7.56
C MET A 196 -10.97 -3.78 -7.04
N ASN A 197 -9.65 -3.88 -6.87
CA ASN A 197 -8.93 -5.08 -6.44
C ASN A 197 -9.19 -6.30 -7.33
N CYS A 198 -9.08 -6.13 -8.64
CA CYS A 198 -9.12 -7.16 -9.67
C CYS A 198 -10.38 -8.06 -9.69
N PRO A 199 -11.63 -7.55 -9.63
CA PRO A 199 -12.80 -8.41 -9.55
C PRO A 199 -13.38 -8.82 -10.91
N MET A 200 -12.94 -8.26 -12.04
CA MET A 200 -13.63 -8.29 -13.33
C MET A 200 -12.76 -8.85 -14.46
N ASP A 201 -13.38 -9.41 -15.48
CA ASP A 201 -12.72 -9.59 -16.77
C ASP A 201 -12.69 -8.26 -17.55
N GLY A 202 -12.03 -8.25 -18.74
CA GLY A 202 -11.88 -7.05 -19.54
C GLY A 202 -13.20 -6.48 -20.08
N THR A 203 -14.19 -7.32 -20.32
CA THR A 203 -15.53 -6.91 -20.80
C THR A 203 -16.30 -6.23 -19.69
N GLU A 204 -16.33 -6.85 -18.52
CA GLU A 204 -16.95 -6.32 -17.29
C GLU A 204 -16.30 -5.01 -16.86
N ALA A 205 -14.96 -4.94 -16.85
CA ALA A 205 -14.21 -3.74 -16.52
C ALA A 205 -14.50 -2.59 -17.47
N THR A 206 -14.60 -2.87 -18.77
CA THR A 206 -15.00 -1.88 -19.79
C THR A 206 -16.43 -1.40 -19.56
N ALA A 207 -17.38 -2.30 -19.32
CA ALA A 207 -18.77 -1.94 -19.03
C ALA A 207 -18.89 -1.09 -17.77
N PHE A 208 -18.18 -1.46 -16.70
CA PHE A 208 -18.14 -0.68 -15.46
C PHE A 208 -17.56 0.72 -15.68
N ALA A 209 -16.45 0.82 -16.41
CA ALA A 209 -15.82 2.10 -16.71
C ALA A 209 -16.76 3.02 -17.52
N HIS A 210 -17.51 2.46 -18.49
CA HIS A 210 -18.55 3.20 -19.22
C HIS A 210 -19.68 3.65 -18.30
N ALA A 211 -20.19 2.76 -17.44
CA ALA A 211 -21.25 3.09 -16.49
C ALA A 211 -20.82 4.22 -15.54
N CYS A 212 -19.58 4.21 -15.06
CA CYS A 212 -19.07 5.22 -14.14
C CYS A 212 -18.57 6.52 -14.79
N ARG A 213 -18.58 6.63 -16.12
CA ARG A 213 -18.02 7.77 -16.86
C ARG A 213 -18.55 9.14 -16.39
N ALA A 214 -19.85 9.23 -16.13
CA ALA A 214 -20.48 10.47 -15.68
C ALA A 214 -20.03 10.91 -14.26
N THR A 215 -19.48 10.00 -13.47
CA THR A 215 -18.93 10.33 -12.14
C THR A 215 -17.54 10.94 -12.23
N ALA A 216 -16.92 10.98 -13.42
CA ALA A 216 -15.60 11.54 -13.70
C ALA A 216 -14.54 11.09 -12.66
N PRO A 217 -14.29 9.78 -12.49
CA PRO A 217 -13.25 9.32 -11.59
C PRO A 217 -11.87 9.73 -12.12
N MET A 218 -10.95 10.05 -11.22
CA MET A 218 -9.58 10.40 -11.58
C MET A 218 -8.86 9.20 -12.21
N PHE A 219 -9.12 8.00 -11.67
CA PHE A 219 -8.66 6.72 -12.21
C PHE A 219 -9.54 5.56 -11.70
N LEU A 220 -9.48 4.45 -12.43
CA LEU A 220 -9.87 3.12 -11.97
C LEU A 220 -8.59 2.33 -11.72
N GLU A 221 -8.43 1.80 -10.51
CA GLU A 221 -7.29 1.01 -10.07
C GLU A 221 -7.68 -0.47 -10.07
N GLU A 222 -6.82 -1.31 -10.62
CA GLU A 222 -6.94 -2.76 -10.64
C GLU A 222 -8.34 -3.30 -11.04
N PRO A 223 -8.90 -2.91 -12.18
CA PRO A 223 -10.23 -3.40 -12.55
C PRO A 223 -10.22 -4.84 -13.07
N VAL A 224 -9.09 -5.33 -13.63
CA VAL A 224 -9.00 -6.57 -14.40
C VAL A 224 -8.27 -7.68 -13.66
N TRP A 225 -8.79 -8.91 -13.76
CA TRP A 225 -8.13 -10.14 -13.38
C TRP A 225 -7.65 -10.94 -14.61
N PRO A 226 -6.45 -11.51 -14.61
CA PRO A 226 -5.40 -11.36 -13.58
C PRO A 226 -4.74 -9.96 -13.64
N PRO A 227 -4.15 -9.47 -12.52
CA PRO A 227 -3.55 -8.12 -12.47
C PRO A 227 -2.36 -7.93 -13.44
N GLU A 228 -1.76 -9.01 -13.91
CA GLU A 228 -0.66 -9.03 -14.90
C GLU A 228 -1.15 -8.91 -16.35
N ASP A 229 -2.45 -8.95 -16.62
CA ASP A 229 -3.00 -8.74 -17.97
C ASP A 229 -2.98 -7.25 -18.34
N PHE A 230 -1.77 -6.74 -18.54
CA PHE A 230 -1.55 -5.35 -18.93
C PHE A 230 -2.11 -5.01 -20.31
N ALA A 231 -2.27 -6.01 -21.20
CA ALA A 231 -2.84 -5.79 -22.51
C ALA A 231 -4.33 -5.44 -22.38
N THR A 232 -5.10 -6.24 -21.67
CA THR A 232 -6.51 -5.97 -21.38
C THR A 232 -6.67 -4.70 -20.55
N LEU A 233 -5.84 -4.51 -19.53
CA LEU A 233 -5.86 -3.30 -18.70
C LEU A 233 -5.64 -2.03 -19.55
N ALA A 234 -4.76 -2.05 -20.56
CA ALA A 234 -4.51 -0.91 -21.43
C ALA A 234 -5.69 -0.58 -22.36
N GLU A 235 -6.56 -1.54 -22.63
CA GLU A 235 -7.75 -1.34 -23.48
C GLU A 235 -8.94 -0.73 -22.71
N VAL A 236 -9.08 -1.01 -21.41
CA VAL A 236 -10.17 -0.49 -20.57
C VAL A 236 -10.26 1.04 -20.65
N PRO A 237 -9.19 1.81 -20.43
CA PRO A 237 -9.23 3.27 -20.45
C PRO A 237 -9.47 3.86 -21.84
N ARG A 238 -8.90 3.27 -22.88
CA ARG A 238 -9.05 3.77 -24.25
C ARG A 238 -10.50 3.76 -24.72
N ARG A 239 -11.30 2.85 -24.17
CA ARG A 239 -12.71 2.67 -24.55
C ARG A 239 -13.69 3.45 -23.68
N ALA A 240 -13.35 3.75 -22.43
CA ALA A 240 -14.34 4.14 -21.43
C ALA A 240 -14.07 5.38 -20.59
N VAL A 241 -12.84 5.66 -20.21
CA VAL A 241 -12.47 6.76 -19.29
C VAL A 241 -11.28 7.50 -19.87
N LEU A 242 -11.30 8.84 -19.82
CA LEU A 242 -10.10 9.66 -20.02
C LEU A 242 -9.18 9.45 -18.82
N ILE A 243 -8.30 8.45 -18.90
CA ILE A 243 -7.15 8.42 -18.00
C ILE A 243 -6.27 9.59 -18.38
N LEU A 244 -6.08 10.51 -17.45
CA LEU A 244 -5.05 11.53 -17.61
C LEU A 244 -3.71 10.78 -17.83
N PRO A 245 -2.93 11.16 -18.86
CA PRO A 245 -1.63 10.55 -19.11
C PRO A 245 -0.83 10.45 -17.82
N ARG A 246 -0.11 9.34 -17.66
CA ARG A 246 0.75 9.06 -16.48
C ARG A 246 1.59 10.28 -16.07
N GLU A 247 2.03 11.05 -17.04
CA GLU A 247 2.75 12.31 -16.89
C GLU A 247 1.95 13.42 -16.19
N LYS A 248 0.64 13.51 -16.44
CA LYS A 248 -0.23 14.49 -15.76
C LYS A 248 -0.59 14.07 -14.34
N MET A 249 -0.58 12.78 -14.03
CA MET A 249 -0.74 12.28 -12.67
C MET A 249 0.51 12.56 -11.82
N LEU A 250 1.69 12.25 -12.32
CA LEU A 250 2.97 12.57 -11.65
C LEU A 250 3.17 14.10 -11.53
N VAL A 251 2.84 14.88 -12.55
CA VAL A 251 2.98 16.33 -12.58
C VAL A 251 1.97 17.02 -11.64
N ARG A 252 0.76 16.52 -11.44
CA ARG A 252 -0.15 17.09 -10.43
C ARG A 252 0.28 16.79 -9.00
N PHE A 253 0.87 15.63 -8.72
CA PHE A 253 1.49 15.35 -7.42
C PHE A 253 2.78 16.17 -7.19
N ILE A 254 3.51 16.52 -8.26
CA ILE A 254 4.76 17.28 -8.18
C ILE A 254 4.51 18.80 -8.31
N ASN A 255 3.56 19.25 -9.15
CA ASN A 255 3.29 20.68 -9.41
C ASN A 255 2.24 21.32 -8.48
N SER A 256 1.49 20.56 -7.70
CA SER A 256 0.73 21.12 -6.56
C SER A 256 1.64 21.61 -5.43
N ALA A 257 2.90 21.73 -5.72
CA ALA A 257 4.02 22.14 -4.86
C ALA A 257 4.69 23.44 -5.31
N LYS A 258 4.00 24.29 -6.07
CA LYS A 258 4.38 25.70 -6.24
C LYS A 258 3.55 26.58 -5.33
#